data_ce54697df99178ea0cc1bbf491ed7ab4
#
_entry.id   ce54697df99178ea0cc1bbf491ed7ab4
#
_cell.length_a   1.000
_cell.length_b   1.000
_cell.length_c   1.000
_cell.angle_alpha   90.00
_cell.angle_beta   90.00
_cell.angle_gamma   90.00
#
_symmetry.space_group_name_H-M   'P 1'
#
loop_
_entity.id
_entity.type
_entity.pdbx_description
1 polymer ?
#
loop_
_entity_poly.entity_id
_entity_poly.type
_entity_poly.pdbx_seq_one_letter_code
_entity_poly.pdbx_strand_id
1 'polypeptide(L)'
;MNPRFEAAWELHIFLTEHHIAYAIIGGVAAQHWGEQRFTQDVDMTIATSPADDIEQVVTLLTHRFRSRVSNPVEFARLRRMILLTAGNNVDVDVSLALPGYEDDLLARAVDFVPEIGKAIRLCTAEDLIIHKTVAGRPQDLSDIQSIVFRQAEKLDLTYIREWLRQFAEIMEQPELPERFESAWRKRTAA
;
A
#
# COMPACT_ATOMS: atom_id res chain seq x y z
N MET A 1 -11.48 13.93 -12.80
CA MET A 1 -10.79 12.78 -12.16
C MET A 1 -11.08 12.78 -10.65
N ASN A 2 -11.09 11.62 -9.99
CA ASN A 2 -11.24 11.55 -8.52
C ASN A 2 -10.00 12.22 -7.87
N PRO A 3 -10.16 13.10 -6.87
CA PRO A 3 -9.04 13.82 -6.25
C PRO A 3 -7.88 12.93 -5.75
N ARG A 4 -8.19 11.69 -5.30
CA ARG A 4 -7.14 10.74 -4.86
C ARG A 4 -6.32 10.22 -6.05
N PHE A 5 -6.95 9.97 -7.19
CA PHE A 5 -6.22 9.59 -8.40
C PHE A 5 -5.40 10.75 -8.97
N GLU A 6 -5.84 11.99 -8.80
CA GLU A 6 -5.04 13.17 -9.15
C GLU A 6 -3.79 13.28 -8.28
N ALA A 7 -3.94 13.13 -6.95
CA ALA A 7 -2.81 13.12 -6.02
C ALA A 7 -1.86 11.96 -6.32
N ALA A 8 -2.40 10.74 -6.51
CA ALA A 8 -1.61 9.57 -6.87
C ALA A 8 -0.85 9.77 -8.19
N TRP A 9 -1.47 10.39 -9.19
CA TRP A 9 -0.85 10.71 -10.48
C TRP A 9 0.25 11.78 -10.34
N GLU A 10 0.05 12.81 -9.52
CA GLU A 10 1.09 13.81 -9.24
C GLU A 10 2.34 13.17 -8.63
N LEU A 11 2.15 12.27 -7.65
CA LEU A 11 3.27 11.53 -7.07
C LEU A 11 3.88 10.53 -8.05
N HIS A 12 3.07 9.84 -8.88
CA HIS A 12 3.57 8.96 -9.94
C HIS A 12 4.58 9.67 -10.84
N ILE A 13 4.21 10.86 -11.36
CA ILE A 13 5.10 11.63 -12.23
C ILE A 13 6.42 11.91 -11.50
N PHE A 14 6.33 12.46 -10.29
CA PHE A 14 7.49 12.82 -9.49
C PHE A 14 8.41 11.63 -9.19
N LEU A 15 7.84 10.53 -8.71
CA LEU A 15 8.61 9.32 -8.35
C LEU A 15 9.26 8.68 -9.59
N THR A 16 8.55 8.68 -10.72
CA THR A 16 9.07 8.15 -11.99
C THR A 16 10.23 8.99 -12.52
N GLU A 17 10.14 10.32 -12.46
CA GLU A 17 11.21 11.24 -12.84
C GLU A 17 12.48 11.05 -11.99
N HIS A 18 12.32 10.65 -10.74
CA HIS A 18 13.42 10.37 -9.82
C HIS A 18 13.82 8.89 -9.76
N HIS A 19 13.28 8.05 -10.63
CA HIS A 19 13.56 6.60 -10.69
C HIS A 19 13.28 5.86 -9.38
N ILE A 20 12.30 6.32 -8.59
CA ILE A 20 11.87 5.69 -7.35
C ILE A 20 10.70 4.75 -7.66
N ALA A 21 10.91 3.44 -7.45
CA ALA A 21 9.83 2.46 -7.56
C ALA A 21 8.82 2.66 -6.42
N TYR A 22 7.53 2.49 -6.74
CA TYR A 22 6.45 2.66 -5.77
C TYR A 22 5.27 1.75 -6.08
N ALA A 23 4.42 1.54 -5.09
CA ALA A 23 3.10 0.96 -5.26
C ALA A 23 2.08 1.66 -4.36
N ILE A 24 0.91 1.97 -4.90
CA ILE A 24 -0.23 2.43 -4.10
C ILE A 24 -0.82 1.23 -3.39
N ILE A 25 -1.08 1.39 -2.11
CA ILE A 25 -1.65 0.40 -1.20
C ILE A 25 -2.96 0.94 -0.60
N GLY A 26 -3.38 0.43 0.53
CA GLY A 26 -4.44 1.01 1.36
C GLY A 26 -5.82 1.14 0.69
N GLY A 27 -6.48 2.27 0.94
CA GLY A 27 -7.86 2.50 0.54
C GLY A 27 -8.11 2.57 -0.96
N VAL A 28 -7.19 3.20 -1.71
CA VAL A 28 -7.29 3.33 -3.18
C VAL A 28 -7.17 1.94 -3.84
N ALA A 29 -6.22 1.13 -3.41
CA ALA A 29 -6.06 -0.23 -3.91
C ALA A 29 -7.26 -1.13 -3.52
N ALA A 30 -7.82 -0.94 -2.32
CA ALA A 30 -9.01 -1.68 -1.87
C ALA A 30 -10.24 -1.41 -2.75
N GLN A 31 -10.42 -0.18 -3.22
CA GLN A 31 -11.50 0.16 -4.15
C GLN A 31 -11.36 -0.54 -5.52
N HIS A 32 -10.15 -0.79 -5.95
CA HIS A 32 -9.87 -1.48 -7.22
C HIS A 32 -10.10 -2.99 -7.11
N TRP A 33 -9.56 -3.61 -6.06
CA TRP A 33 -9.59 -5.07 -5.91
C TRP A 33 -10.87 -5.60 -5.23
N GLY A 34 -11.50 -4.79 -4.37
CA GLY A 34 -12.71 -5.12 -3.61
C GLY A 34 -13.88 -4.21 -3.93
N GLU A 35 -14.73 -3.98 -2.96
CA GLU A 35 -15.88 -3.09 -3.07
C GLU A 35 -15.47 -1.62 -2.96
N GLN A 36 -16.22 -0.76 -3.65
CA GLN A 36 -16.02 0.68 -3.55
C GLN A 36 -16.44 1.18 -2.17
N ARG A 37 -15.53 1.86 -1.50
CA ARG A 37 -15.78 2.55 -0.26
C ARG A 37 -15.07 3.91 -0.23
N PHE A 38 -15.51 4.77 0.66
CA PHE A 38 -14.87 6.06 0.81
C PHE A 38 -13.46 5.90 1.44
N THR A 39 -12.46 6.59 0.85
CA THR A 39 -11.15 6.83 1.46
C THR A 39 -10.83 8.32 1.35
N GLN A 40 -10.06 8.87 2.29
CA GLN A 40 -9.74 10.30 2.33
C GLN A 40 -8.36 10.60 1.76
N ASP A 41 -7.46 9.65 1.85
CA ASP A 41 -6.03 9.71 1.63
C ASP A 41 -5.56 8.78 0.52
N VAL A 42 -4.31 8.91 0.18
CA VAL A 42 -3.57 7.98 -0.66
C VAL A 42 -2.47 7.36 0.17
N ASP A 43 -2.51 6.04 0.33
CA ASP A 43 -1.42 5.27 0.92
C ASP A 43 -0.51 4.73 -0.17
N MET A 44 0.79 4.82 -0.01
CA MET A 44 1.76 4.20 -0.91
C MET A 44 3.01 3.72 -0.18
N THR A 45 3.69 2.76 -0.76
CA THR A 45 5.05 2.38 -0.36
C THR A 45 6.02 2.73 -1.48
N ILE A 46 7.21 3.19 -1.12
CA ILE A 46 8.27 3.51 -2.07
C ILE A 46 9.52 2.70 -1.76
N ALA A 47 10.26 2.35 -2.82
CA ALA A 47 11.55 1.70 -2.65
C ALA A 47 12.52 2.62 -1.90
N THR A 48 13.24 2.05 -0.94
CA THR A 48 14.38 2.68 -0.29
C THR A 48 15.49 1.65 -0.19
N SER A 49 16.67 2.01 -0.66
CA SER A 49 17.85 1.17 -0.44
C SER A 49 18.33 1.30 1.03
N PRO A 50 18.88 0.25 1.63
CA PRO A 50 19.56 0.37 2.93
C PRO A 50 20.71 1.38 2.94
N ALA A 51 21.26 1.69 1.75
CA ALA A 51 22.29 2.70 1.56
C ALA A 51 21.71 4.12 1.42
N ASP A 52 20.40 4.26 1.18
CA ASP A 52 19.78 5.57 1.04
C ASP A 52 19.70 6.24 2.41
N ASP A 53 20.20 7.47 2.47
CA ASP A 53 19.94 8.32 3.62
C ASP A 53 18.45 8.72 3.62
N ILE A 54 17.72 8.29 4.65
CA ILE A 54 16.32 8.68 4.86
C ILE A 54 16.14 10.20 4.72
N GLU A 55 17.12 10.98 5.18
CA GLU A 55 17.12 12.44 5.08
C GLU A 55 17.08 12.91 3.62
N GLN A 56 17.83 12.27 2.72
CA GLN A 56 17.82 12.61 1.29
C GLN A 56 16.45 12.35 0.67
N VAL A 57 15.83 11.19 0.94
CA VAL A 57 14.50 10.84 0.43
C VAL A 57 13.44 11.79 0.98
N VAL A 58 13.48 12.07 2.28
CA VAL A 58 12.55 13.02 2.91
C VAL A 58 12.71 14.43 2.33
N THR A 59 13.95 14.90 2.21
CA THR A 59 14.25 16.23 1.65
C THR A 59 13.75 16.34 0.21
N LEU A 60 14.00 15.32 -0.61
CA LEU A 60 13.54 15.27 -1.99
C LEU A 60 12.02 15.41 -2.08
N LEU A 61 11.27 14.63 -1.30
CA LEU A 61 9.81 14.66 -1.31
C LEU A 61 9.24 15.96 -0.72
N THR A 62 9.79 16.43 0.39
CA THR A 62 9.29 17.64 1.06
C THR A 62 9.68 18.94 0.35
N HIS A 63 10.63 18.89 -0.59
CA HIS A 63 10.91 20.02 -1.48
C HIS A 63 9.76 20.25 -2.49
N ARG A 64 9.06 19.21 -2.89
CA ARG A 64 7.97 19.26 -3.86
C ARG A 64 6.59 19.27 -3.20
N PHE A 65 6.41 18.50 -2.12
CA PHE A 65 5.12 18.29 -1.43
C PHE A 65 5.18 18.83 -0.02
N ARG A 66 4.06 19.39 0.44
CA ARG A 66 3.97 19.93 1.80
C ARG A 66 4.00 18.81 2.84
N SER A 67 4.94 18.89 3.79
CA SER A 67 4.95 18.00 4.96
C SER A 67 3.79 18.32 5.91
N ARG A 68 3.16 17.28 6.45
CA ARG A 68 2.12 17.37 7.51
C ARG A 68 2.70 17.37 8.92
N VAL A 69 4.01 17.22 9.06
CA VAL A 69 4.71 17.21 10.36
C VAL A 69 5.84 18.23 10.36
N SER A 70 6.14 18.79 11.53
CA SER A 70 7.17 19.83 11.68
C SER A 70 8.59 19.32 11.51
N ASN A 71 8.84 18.06 11.86
CA ASN A 71 10.15 17.41 11.70
C ASN A 71 10.02 16.10 10.90
N PRO A 72 9.92 16.20 9.55
CA PRO A 72 9.66 15.04 8.71
C PRO A 72 10.79 14.01 8.71
N VAL A 73 12.06 14.44 8.87
CA VAL A 73 13.21 13.54 8.89
C VAL A 73 13.19 12.66 10.15
N GLU A 74 12.99 13.27 11.31
CA GLU A 74 12.89 12.53 12.57
C GLU A 74 11.69 11.58 12.56
N PHE A 75 10.53 12.07 12.08
CA PHE A 75 9.34 11.25 11.95
C PHE A 75 9.59 10.03 11.06
N ALA A 76 10.22 10.23 9.89
CA ALA A 76 10.54 9.16 8.96
C ALA A 76 11.55 8.15 9.53
N ARG A 77 12.54 8.61 10.30
CA ARG A 77 13.50 7.72 11.00
C ARG A 77 12.80 6.84 12.04
N LEU A 78 11.83 7.40 12.78
CA LEU A 78 11.13 6.68 13.84
C LEU A 78 10.00 5.78 13.31
N ARG A 79 9.30 6.21 12.28
CA ARG A 79 8.06 5.57 11.82
C ARG A 79 8.18 4.92 10.44
N ARG A 80 9.26 5.12 9.74
CA ARG A 80 9.44 4.72 8.34
C ARG A 80 8.30 5.21 7.44
N MET A 81 7.82 6.42 7.71
CA MET A 81 6.74 7.06 6.98
C MET A 81 7.04 8.53 6.74
N ILE A 82 6.59 9.05 5.61
CA ILE A 82 6.59 10.47 5.27
C ILE A 82 5.13 10.89 5.06
N LEU A 83 4.67 11.88 5.81
CA LEU A 83 3.30 12.39 5.72
C LEU A 83 3.28 13.66 4.88
N LEU A 84 2.62 13.61 3.73
CA LEU A 84 2.59 14.67 2.73
C LEU A 84 1.17 15.14 2.45
N THR A 85 1.05 16.31 1.83
CA THR A 85 -0.16 16.80 1.19
C THR A 85 0.17 17.11 -0.27
N ALA A 86 -0.58 16.54 -1.21
CA ALA A 86 -0.46 16.79 -2.64
C ALA A 86 -0.95 18.19 -3.04
N GLY A 87 -0.70 18.60 -4.27
CA GLY A 87 -1.06 19.92 -4.78
C GLY A 87 -2.56 20.24 -4.74
N ASN A 88 -3.42 19.22 -4.77
CA ASN A 88 -4.87 19.32 -4.66
C ASN A 88 -5.41 19.18 -3.21
N ASN A 89 -4.55 19.31 -2.21
CA ASN A 89 -4.83 19.17 -0.78
C ASN A 89 -5.29 17.78 -0.32
N VAL A 90 -5.07 16.73 -1.09
CA VAL A 90 -5.25 15.35 -0.64
C VAL A 90 -4.04 14.92 0.18
N ASP A 91 -4.29 14.29 1.31
CA ASP A 91 -3.24 13.73 2.16
C ASP A 91 -2.67 12.45 1.53
N VAL A 92 -1.34 12.29 1.66
CA VAL A 92 -0.60 11.15 1.13
C VAL A 92 0.32 10.61 2.20
N ASP A 93 0.15 9.34 2.52
CA ASP A 93 0.97 8.60 3.47
C ASP A 93 1.96 7.72 2.70
N VAL A 94 3.25 8.04 2.82
CA VAL A 94 4.32 7.35 2.09
C VAL A 94 5.12 6.49 3.07
N SER A 95 5.00 5.17 2.95
CA SER A 95 5.83 4.20 3.68
C SER A 95 7.16 4.00 2.98
N LEU A 96 8.24 3.88 3.76
CA LEU A 96 9.57 3.57 3.28
C LEU A 96 9.77 2.06 3.36
N ALA A 97 9.83 1.40 2.21
CA ALA A 97 9.92 -0.05 2.10
C ALA A 97 11.09 -0.63 2.91
N LEU A 98 10.85 -1.78 3.51
CA LEU A 98 11.87 -2.62 4.14
C LEU A 98 12.27 -3.74 3.18
N PRO A 99 13.56 -4.14 3.16
CA PRO A 99 14.01 -5.28 2.36
C PRO A 99 13.23 -6.56 2.66
N GLY A 100 13.01 -7.38 1.63
CA GLY A 100 12.29 -8.63 1.73
C GLY A 100 10.89 -8.54 1.13
N TYR A 101 9.84 -8.66 1.94
CA TYR A 101 8.45 -8.66 1.47
C TYR A 101 8.10 -7.43 0.59
N GLU A 102 8.52 -6.24 0.99
CA GLU A 102 8.16 -5.04 0.25
C GLU A 102 8.92 -4.88 -1.07
N ASP A 103 10.09 -5.55 -1.22
CA ASP A 103 10.75 -5.67 -2.53
C ASP A 103 9.88 -6.49 -3.51
N ASP A 104 9.32 -7.61 -3.03
CA ASP A 104 8.41 -8.45 -3.82
C ASP A 104 7.12 -7.67 -4.17
N LEU A 105 6.52 -6.98 -3.19
CA LEU A 105 5.33 -6.14 -3.42
C LEU A 105 5.57 -5.10 -4.52
N LEU A 106 6.69 -4.39 -4.47
CA LEU A 106 7.05 -3.38 -5.47
C LEU A 106 7.29 -3.99 -6.85
N ALA A 107 7.98 -5.13 -6.91
CA ALA A 107 8.24 -5.84 -8.16
C ALA A 107 6.96 -6.37 -8.81
N ARG A 108 5.99 -6.83 -8.00
CA ARG A 108 4.70 -7.39 -8.43
C ARG A 108 3.65 -6.31 -8.75
N ALA A 109 3.87 -5.05 -8.37
CA ALA A 109 2.90 -3.98 -8.58
C ALA A 109 2.44 -3.91 -10.04
N VAL A 110 1.14 -3.66 -10.25
CA VAL A 110 0.49 -3.68 -11.57
C VAL A 110 0.06 -2.27 -12.00
N ASP A 111 -0.04 -2.06 -13.31
CA ASP A 111 -0.55 -0.80 -13.84
C ASP A 111 -2.08 -0.74 -13.69
N PHE A 112 -2.57 0.35 -13.16
CA PHE A 112 -3.98 0.70 -13.14
C PHE A 112 -4.19 2.02 -13.87
N VAL A 113 -5.12 2.05 -14.81
CA VAL A 113 -5.42 3.21 -15.66
C VAL A 113 -6.79 3.79 -15.25
N PRO A 114 -6.84 4.69 -14.26
CA PRO A 114 -8.10 5.34 -13.85
C PRO A 114 -8.65 6.30 -14.91
N GLU A 115 -7.78 6.82 -15.77
CA GLU A 115 -8.09 7.73 -16.87
C GLU A 115 -7.13 7.45 -18.04
N ILE A 116 -7.61 7.57 -19.26
CA ILE A 116 -6.80 7.31 -20.46
C ILE A 116 -5.50 8.14 -20.42
N GLY A 117 -4.38 7.46 -20.57
CA GLY A 117 -3.05 8.07 -20.54
C GLY A 117 -2.47 8.33 -19.15
N LYS A 118 -3.17 7.93 -18.06
CA LYS A 118 -2.70 8.09 -16.69
C LYS A 118 -2.67 6.73 -15.99
N ALA A 119 -1.57 6.01 -16.11
CA ALA A 119 -1.33 4.75 -15.42
C ALA A 119 -0.59 4.99 -14.10
N ILE A 120 -1.11 4.46 -13.02
CA ILE A 120 -0.47 4.44 -11.69
C ILE A 120 -0.20 3.00 -11.28
N ARG A 121 0.79 2.79 -10.41
CA ARG A 121 1.15 1.45 -9.94
C ARG A 121 0.36 1.11 -8.68
N LEU A 122 -0.40 0.02 -8.69
CA LEU A 122 -1.06 -0.54 -7.51
C LEU A 122 -0.36 -1.81 -7.05
N CYS A 123 -0.34 -2.07 -5.74
CA CYS A 123 -0.02 -3.41 -5.24
C CYS A 123 -1.02 -4.43 -5.77
N THR A 124 -0.63 -5.69 -5.83
CA THR A 124 -1.55 -6.77 -6.23
C THR A 124 -2.65 -6.98 -5.19
N ALA A 125 -3.69 -7.73 -5.54
CA ALA A 125 -4.75 -8.11 -4.60
C ALA A 125 -4.19 -8.93 -3.44
N GLU A 126 -3.25 -9.82 -3.72
CA GLU A 126 -2.56 -10.65 -2.74
C GLU A 126 -1.77 -9.81 -1.75
N ASP A 127 -0.95 -8.88 -2.25
CA ASP A 127 -0.16 -8.00 -1.39
C ASP A 127 -1.05 -7.11 -0.51
N LEU A 128 -2.16 -6.61 -1.06
CA LEU A 128 -3.13 -5.85 -0.28
C LEU A 128 -3.79 -6.70 0.82
N ILE A 129 -4.16 -7.95 0.52
CA ILE A 129 -4.68 -8.89 1.52
C ILE A 129 -3.66 -9.12 2.63
N ILE A 130 -2.38 -9.34 2.29
CA ILE A 130 -1.31 -9.54 3.27
C ILE A 130 -1.19 -8.31 4.18
N HIS A 131 -1.05 -7.11 3.61
CA HIS A 131 -0.98 -5.85 4.38
C HIS A 131 -2.16 -5.67 5.35
N LYS A 132 -3.37 -5.90 4.85
CA LYS A 132 -4.59 -5.76 5.65
C LYS A 132 -4.73 -6.83 6.72
N THR A 133 -4.28 -8.05 6.44
CA THR A 133 -4.26 -9.13 7.42
C THR A 133 -3.32 -8.80 8.58
N VAL A 134 -2.14 -8.27 8.27
CA VAL A 134 -1.16 -7.82 9.28
C VAL A 134 -1.71 -6.66 10.10
N ALA A 135 -2.31 -5.65 9.46
CA ALA A 135 -2.88 -4.49 10.15
C ALA A 135 -4.09 -4.88 11.04
N GLY A 136 -4.97 -5.77 10.58
CA GLY A 136 -6.02 -6.43 11.35
C GLY A 136 -7.10 -5.53 11.94
N ARG A 137 -7.23 -4.27 11.50
CA ARG A 137 -8.29 -3.36 11.97
C ARG A 137 -9.66 -3.84 11.45
N PRO A 138 -10.79 -3.51 12.09
CA PRO A 138 -12.12 -3.92 11.62
C PRO A 138 -12.38 -3.61 10.13
N GLN A 139 -11.95 -2.43 9.67
CA GLN A 139 -12.06 -2.04 8.27
C GLN A 139 -11.19 -2.90 7.34
N ASP A 140 -9.98 -3.30 7.80
CA ASP A 140 -9.09 -4.17 7.02
C ASP A 140 -9.68 -5.56 6.83
N LEU A 141 -10.31 -6.11 7.87
CA LEU A 141 -11.00 -7.40 7.79
C LEU A 141 -12.20 -7.36 6.81
N SER A 142 -12.94 -6.25 6.78
CA SER A 142 -14.01 -6.02 5.79
C SER A 142 -13.46 -5.92 4.37
N ASP A 143 -12.37 -5.18 4.18
CA ASP A 143 -11.71 -5.07 2.88
C ASP A 143 -11.20 -6.43 2.38
N ILE A 144 -10.59 -7.25 3.26
CA ILE A 144 -10.14 -8.61 2.92
C ILE A 144 -11.33 -9.45 2.42
N GLN A 145 -12.47 -9.43 3.12
CA GLN A 145 -13.67 -10.18 2.70
C GLN A 145 -14.14 -9.76 1.31
N SER A 146 -14.21 -8.46 1.04
CA SER A 146 -14.65 -7.96 -0.27
C SER A 146 -13.67 -8.31 -1.39
N ILE A 147 -12.35 -8.22 -1.13
CA ILE A 147 -11.32 -8.58 -2.11
C ILE A 147 -11.37 -10.08 -2.40
N VAL A 148 -11.41 -10.91 -1.37
CA VAL A 148 -11.50 -12.37 -1.50
C VAL A 148 -12.75 -12.79 -2.28
N PHE A 149 -13.90 -12.19 -2.00
CA PHE A 149 -15.14 -12.47 -2.73
C PHE A 149 -15.03 -12.08 -4.21
N ARG A 150 -14.44 -10.94 -4.51
CA ARG A 150 -14.39 -10.40 -5.87
C ARG A 150 -13.29 -11.04 -6.73
N GLN A 151 -12.14 -11.35 -6.15
CA GLN A 151 -11.01 -11.94 -6.87
C GLN A 151 -11.05 -13.47 -6.89
N ALA A 152 -11.57 -14.08 -5.83
CA ALA A 152 -11.82 -15.53 -5.73
C ALA A 152 -10.66 -16.41 -6.26
N GLU A 153 -10.92 -17.20 -7.30
CA GLU A 153 -9.96 -18.17 -7.87
C GLU A 153 -8.77 -17.52 -8.61
N LYS A 154 -8.76 -16.20 -8.77
CA LYS A 154 -7.62 -15.47 -9.37
C LYS A 154 -6.47 -15.26 -8.39
N LEU A 155 -6.73 -15.41 -7.09
CA LEU A 155 -5.74 -15.17 -6.04
C LEU A 155 -4.69 -16.30 -5.99
N ASP A 156 -3.44 -15.92 -5.90
CA ASP A 156 -2.35 -16.84 -5.55
C ASP A 156 -2.37 -17.11 -4.03
N LEU A 157 -3.10 -18.15 -3.65
CA LEU A 157 -3.24 -18.54 -2.25
C LEU A 157 -1.93 -19.03 -1.64
N THR A 158 -1.05 -19.61 -2.46
CA THR A 158 0.26 -20.10 -1.99
C THR A 158 1.11 -18.93 -1.55
N TYR A 159 1.17 -17.88 -2.36
CA TYR A 159 1.88 -16.65 -2.04
C TYR A 159 1.34 -15.97 -0.77
N ILE A 160 0.02 -15.80 -0.68
CA ILE A 160 -0.62 -15.19 0.50
C ILE A 160 -0.29 -15.97 1.78
N ARG A 161 -0.48 -17.29 1.77
CA ARG A 161 -0.28 -18.16 2.94
C ARG A 161 1.18 -18.20 3.38
N GLU A 162 2.10 -18.24 2.44
CA GLU A 162 3.54 -18.27 2.74
C GLU A 162 3.97 -16.98 3.45
N TRP A 163 3.59 -15.80 2.94
CA TRP A 163 3.91 -14.54 3.59
C TRP A 163 3.21 -14.36 4.94
N LEU A 164 1.95 -14.75 5.05
CA LEU A 164 1.24 -14.67 6.34
C LEU A 164 1.84 -15.60 7.40
N ARG A 165 2.34 -16.76 7.01
CA ARG A 165 3.07 -17.66 7.92
C ARG A 165 4.37 -17.01 8.41
N GLN A 166 5.16 -16.43 7.50
CA GLN A 166 6.40 -15.73 7.86
C GLN A 166 6.12 -14.54 8.78
N PHE A 167 5.11 -13.71 8.47
CA PHE A 167 4.72 -12.61 9.35
C PHE A 167 4.23 -13.09 10.72
N ALA A 168 3.49 -14.20 10.80
CA ALA A 168 3.05 -14.77 12.06
C ALA A 168 4.24 -15.16 12.95
N GLU A 169 5.30 -15.72 12.35
CA GLU A 169 6.54 -16.07 13.06
C GLU A 169 7.31 -14.82 13.52
N ILE A 170 7.54 -13.86 12.61
CA ILE A 170 8.32 -12.65 12.90
C ILE A 170 7.65 -11.77 13.95
N MET A 171 6.31 -11.66 13.89
CA MET A 171 5.52 -10.80 14.78
C MET A 171 5.07 -11.52 16.06
N GLU A 172 5.35 -12.82 16.19
CA GLU A 172 4.88 -13.66 17.30
C GLU A 172 3.33 -13.64 17.42
N GLN A 173 2.62 -13.64 16.27
CA GLN A 173 1.17 -13.62 16.17
C GLN A 173 0.65 -14.86 15.42
N PRO A 174 0.58 -16.02 16.06
CA PRO A 174 0.19 -17.28 15.40
C PRO A 174 -1.23 -17.30 14.84
N GLU A 175 -2.11 -16.40 15.34
CA GLU A 175 -3.48 -16.23 14.86
C GLU A 175 -3.59 -15.45 13.53
N LEU A 176 -2.51 -14.83 13.05
CA LEU A 176 -2.53 -13.93 11.91
C LEU A 176 -3.04 -14.62 10.62
N PRO A 177 -2.61 -15.85 10.24
CA PRO A 177 -3.14 -16.54 9.06
C PRO A 177 -4.65 -16.81 9.15
N GLU A 178 -5.18 -17.04 10.34
CA GLU A 178 -6.61 -17.33 10.55
C GLU A 178 -7.52 -16.15 10.19
N ARG A 179 -7.03 -14.92 10.27
CA ARG A 179 -7.78 -13.72 9.82
C ARG A 179 -8.11 -13.82 8.33
N PHE A 180 -7.15 -14.22 7.51
CA PHE A 180 -7.35 -14.47 6.09
C PHE A 180 -8.21 -15.72 5.82
N GLU A 181 -7.87 -16.86 6.45
CA GLU A 181 -8.58 -18.11 6.24
C GLU A 181 -10.06 -18.03 6.62
N SER A 182 -10.39 -17.23 7.64
CA SER A 182 -11.79 -16.95 8.00
C SER A 182 -12.53 -16.23 6.87
N ALA A 183 -11.92 -15.22 6.24
CA ALA A 183 -12.51 -14.54 5.09
C ALA A 183 -12.62 -15.46 3.89
N TRP A 184 -11.59 -16.28 3.63
CA TRP A 184 -11.55 -17.22 2.52
C TRP A 184 -12.67 -18.27 2.59
N ARG A 185 -12.92 -18.86 3.79
CA ARG A 185 -13.99 -19.82 3.99
C ARG A 185 -15.40 -19.21 3.83
N LYS A 186 -15.57 -17.97 4.28
CA LYS A 186 -16.88 -17.29 4.22
C LYS A 186 -17.34 -17.00 2.78
N ARG A 187 -16.42 -16.88 1.80
CA ARG A 187 -16.76 -16.61 0.40
C ARG A 187 -17.66 -17.69 -0.24
N THR A 188 -17.55 -18.95 0.25
CA THR A 188 -18.31 -20.10 -0.28
C THR A 188 -19.61 -20.33 0.45
N ALA A 189 -19.88 -19.61 1.55
CA ALA A 189 -21.09 -19.77 2.36
C ALA A 189 -22.20 -18.76 2.01
N ALA A 190 -21.92 -17.84 1.08
CA ALA A 190 -22.86 -16.84 0.56
C ALA A 190 -23.27 -17.18 -0.88
#